data_ff96f087dcd70222c7783e1f38ddee74
#
_entry.id   ff96f087dcd70222c7783e1f38ddee74
#
_cell.length_a   1.000
_cell.length_b   1.000
_cell.length_c   1.000
_cell.angle_alpha   90.00
_cell.angle_beta   90.00
_cell.angle_gamma   90.00
#
_symmetry.space_group_name_H-M   'P 1'
#
loop_
_entity.id
_entity.type
_entity.pdbx_description
1 polymer ?
#
loop_
_entity_poly.entity_id
_entity_poly.type
_entity_poly.pdbx_seq_one_letter_code
_entity_poly.pdbx_strand_id
1 'polypeptide(L)'
;MQRKEFETLVLLEKERKSLTQRELATALGVSLGTANTVSKNLTTAGYIADGAITPAGIEALEPYRVKRAIFLAAGFGSRMVPLTFNTPKPLIRVNGTRMIDTLLDAVIAAEIPEIVIVRGYLAEQFDQLLYKYPNIKFVENVAYNDANNISSAMCVRYMFKNAYVMEADLVLSNPDLIQKYQYCSNMLGIPVDVTDDWCLKRDANGYICEETVGGTDCHQMVGISYWDEVAGAKLANDIDEVFRSPGGKERYWEQVAFVYKKNNYKVEIRECRPDDIVEIDTYSELKKIDQLYAGK
;
A
#
# COMPACT_ATOMS: atom_id res chain seq x y z
N MET A 1 2.27 16.24 15.97
CA MET A 1 1.87 15.14 16.89
C MET A 1 3.00 14.12 16.94
N GLN A 2 3.33 13.56 18.11
CA GLN A 2 4.31 12.48 18.23
C GLN A 2 3.70 11.14 17.76
N ARG A 3 4.56 10.20 17.31
CA ARG A 3 4.08 8.89 16.79
C ARG A 3 3.17 8.13 17.77
N LYS A 4 3.55 8.05 19.06
CA LYS A 4 2.73 7.33 20.05
C LYS A 4 1.39 8.03 20.35
N GLU A 5 1.31 9.33 20.22
CA GLU A 5 0.07 10.08 20.30
C GLU A 5 -0.82 9.78 19.10
N PHE A 6 -0.25 9.77 17.89
CA PHE A 6 -0.94 9.39 16.66
C PHE A 6 -1.50 7.95 16.75
N GLU A 7 -0.65 6.98 17.09
CA GLU A 7 -1.04 5.58 17.23
C GLU A 7 -2.17 5.39 18.25
N THR A 8 -2.13 6.14 19.36
CA THR A 8 -3.18 6.12 20.38
C THR A 8 -4.51 6.67 19.85
N LEU A 9 -4.49 7.79 19.14
CA LEU A 9 -5.70 8.37 18.57
C LEU A 9 -6.30 7.48 17.48
N VAL A 10 -5.46 6.90 16.61
CA VAL A 10 -5.91 5.95 15.57
C VAL A 10 -6.57 4.72 16.20
N LEU A 11 -5.98 4.17 17.27
CA LEU A 11 -6.57 3.05 17.98
C LEU A 11 -7.93 3.40 18.58
N LEU A 12 -8.05 4.56 19.27
CA LEU A 12 -9.30 5.01 19.86
C LEU A 12 -10.38 5.30 18.80
N GLU A 13 -10.00 5.84 17.64
CA GLU A 13 -10.91 6.08 16.53
C GLU A 13 -11.43 4.76 15.94
N LYS A 14 -10.55 3.77 15.78
CA LYS A 14 -10.90 2.43 15.28
C LYS A 14 -11.84 1.70 16.25
N GLU A 15 -11.52 1.71 17.54
CA GLU A 15 -12.28 1.00 18.57
C GLU A 15 -13.64 1.64 18.88
N ARG A 16 -13.80 2.93 18.62
CA ARG A 16 -15.03 3.73 18.88
C ARG A 16 -15.60 3.57 20.29
N LYS A 17 -14.73 3.29 21.27
CA LYS A 17 -15.07 3.12 22.69
C LYS A 17 -13.96 3.68 23.57
N SER A 18 -14.28 3.91 24.86
CA SER A 18 -13.28 4.25 25.87
C SER A 18 -12.37 3.07 26.14
N LEU A 19 -11.07 3.34 26.22
CA LEU A 19 -10.06 2.36 26.62
C LEU A 19 -9.36 2.82 27.90
N THR A 20 -9.15 1.88 28.81
CA THR A 20 -8.32 2.11 29.99
C THR A 20 -6.85 2.21 29.58
N GLN A 21 -6.03 2.83 30.45
CA GLN A 21 -4.58 2.93 30.20
C GLN A 21 -3.89 1.57 30.10
N ARG A 22 -4.41 0.53 30.74
CA ARG A 22 -3.89 -0.85 30.61
C ARG A 22 -4.24 -1.45 29.25
N GLU A 23 -5.45 -1.25 28.76
CA GLU A 23 -5.86 -1.71 27.42
C GLU A 23 -5.07 -0.98 26.34
N LEU A 24 -4.87 0.35 26.47
CA LEU A 24 -4.00 1.13 25.58
C LEU A 24 -2.56 0.60 25.58
N ALA A 25 -1.98 0.37 26.78
CA ALA A 25 -0.62 -0.15 26.89
C ALA A 25 -0.46 -1.52 26.20
N THR A 26 -1.45 -2.41 26.40
CA THR A 26 -1.46 -3.75 25.77
C THR A 26 -1.61 -3.65 24.25
N ALA A 27 -2.58 -2.88 23.77
CA ALA A 27 -2.87 -2.77 22.33
C ALA A 27 -1.74 -2.08 21.55
N LEU A 28 -1.04 -1.12 22.16
CA LEU A 28 0.07 -0.40 21.55
C LEU A 28 1.45 -1.06 21.79
N GLY A 29 1.50 -2.15 22.56
CA GLY A 29 2.77 -2.82 22.91
C GLY A 29 3.74 -1.92 23.67
N VAL A 30 3.25 -1.03 24.54
CA VAL A 30 4.05 -0.07 25.30
C VAL A 30 3.94 -0.31 26.81
N SER A 31 4.86 0.29 27.59
CA SER A 31 4.74 0.26 29.06
C SER A 31 3.51 1.06 29.55
N LEU A 32 2.96 0.70 30.70
CA LEU A 32 1.88 1.44 31.33
C LEU A 32 2.27 2.92 31.60
N GLY A 33 3.54 3.16 31.96
CA GLY A 33 4.07 4.52 32.15
C GLY A 33 4.03 5.34 30.85
N THR A 34 4.39 4.74 29.72
CA THR A 34 4.29 5.36 28.40
C THR A 34 2.83 5.68 28.05
N ALA A 35 1.93 4.69 28.20
CA ALA A 35 0.50 4.89 27.95
C ALA A 35 -0.09 6.02 28.81
N ASN A 36 0.28 6.08 30.10
CA ASN A 36 -0.14 7.15 31.01
C ASN A 36 0.34 8.54 30.55
N THR A 37 1.61 8.64 30.15
CA THR A 37 2.19 9.90 29.67
C THR A 37 1.50 10.38 28.40
N VAL A 38 1.34 9.48 27.41
CA VAL A 38 0.65 9.79 26.15
C VAL A 38 -0.80 10.19 26.41
N SER A 39 -1.55 9.43 27.22
CA SER A 39 -2.93 9.75 27.59
C SER A 39 -3.03 11.12 28.25
N LYS A 40 -2.12 11.44 29.18
CA LYS A 40 -2.10 12.77 29.84
C LYS A 40 -1.87 13.90 28.83
N ASN A 41 -0.91 13.74 27.91
CA ASN A 41 -0.64 14.73 26.87
C ASN A 41 -1.87 14.96 25.99
N LEU A 42 -2.51 13.87 25.52
CA LEU A 42 -3.69 13.92 24.66
C LEU A 42 -4.90 14.52 25.40
N THR A 43 -5.07 14.22 26.69
CA THR A 43 -6.13 14.83 27.52
C THR A 43 -5.87 16.33 27.68
N THR A 44 -4.63 16.72 27.96
CA THR A 44 -4.26 18.13 28.09
C THR A 44 -4.48 18.91 26.80
N ALA A 45 -4.24 18.27 25.65
CA ALA A 45 -4.50 18.83 24.31
C ALA A 45 -6.02 18.82 23.94
N GLY A 46 -6.87 18.20 24.75
CA GLY A 46 -8.31 18.07 24.47
C GLY A 46 -8.66 17.02 23.42
N TYR A 47 -7.72 16.15 23.02
CA TYR A 47 -7.94 15.15 21.99
C TYR A 47 -8.59 13.86 22.52
N ILE A 48 -8.49 13.60 23.82
CA ILE A 48 -9.20 12.52 24.49
C ILE A 48 -9.89 13.04 25.78
N ALA A 49 -11.04 12.45 26.09
CA ALA A 49 -11.77 12.67 27.32
C ALA A 49 -12.34 11.33 27.78
N ASP A 50 -12.23 11.04 29.09
CA ASP A 50 -12.74 9.82 29.72
C ASP A 50 -12.32 8.53 28.98
N GLY A 51 -11.09 8.50 28.43
CA GLY A 51 -10.53 7.37 27.69
C GLY A 51 -11.06 7.20 26.27
N ALA A 52 -11.84 8.13 25.75
CA ALA A 52 -12.36 8.13 24.38
C ALA A 52 -11.80 9.30 23.56
N ILE A 53 -11.72 9.12 22.23
CA ILE A 53 -11.33 10.20 21.32
C ILE A 53 -12.44 11.29 21.27
N THR A 54 -12.03 12.55 21.23
CA THR A 54 -12.94 13.68 21.05
C THR A 54 -13.05 14.09 19.58
N PRO A 55 -14.03 14.95 19.21
CA PRO A 55 -14.05 15.54 17.85
C PRO A 55 -12.75 16.27 17.49
N ALA A 56 -12.13 16.98 18.46
CA ALA A 56 -10.84 17.63 18.26
C ALA A 56 -9.71 16.61 18.02
N GLY A 57 -9.77 15.45 18.69
CA GLY A 57 -8.85 14.33 18.44
C GLY A 57 -9.00 13.75 17.04
N ILE A 58 -10.22 13.63 16.53
CA ILE A 58 -10.48 13.18 15.15
C ILE A 58 -9.94 14.23 14.15
N GLU A 59 -10.18 15.52 14.38
CA GLU A 59 -9.66 16.59 13.54
C GLU A 59 -8.13 16.62 13.52
N ALA A 60 -7.48 16.31 14.64
CA ALA A 60 -6.03 16.20 14.74
C ALA A 60 -5.43 15.03 13.90
N LEU A 61 -6.23 14.04 13.52
CA LEU A 61 -5.85 12.95 12.63
C LEU A 61 -5.99 13.30 11.15
N GLU A 62 -6.76 14.34 10.76
CA GLU A 62 -7.01 14.67 9.34
C GLU A 62 -5.74 14.95 8.51
N PRO A 63 -4.64 15.55 9.03
CA PRO A 63 -3.39 15.68 8.28
C PRO A 63 -2.74 14.34 7.90
N TYR A 64 -3.09 13.26 8.58
CA TYR A 64 -2.59 11.90 8.38
C TYR A 64 -3.54 11.03 7.58
N ARG A 65 -4.70 11.57 7.15
CA ARG A 65 -5.72 10.82 6.45
C ARG A 65 -5.26 10.42 5.06
N VAL A 66 -5.40 9.13 4.75
CA VAL A 66 -5.24 8.62 3.39
C VAL A 66 -6.40 9.14 2.53
N LYS A 67 -6.08 9.82 1.43
CA LYS A 67 -7.07 10.48 0.57
C LYS A 67 -7.43 9.64 -0.65
N ARG A 68 -6.55 8.71 -1.06
CA ARG A 68 -6.81 7.84 -2.22
C ARG A 68 -6.03 6.55 -2.18
N ALA A 69 -6.51 5.59 -2.97
CA ALA A 69 -5.80 4.37 -3.33
C ALA A 69 -5.66 4.32 -4.85
N ILE A 70 -4.44 4.12 -5.33
CA ILE A 70 -4.07 4.04 -6.75
C ILE A 70 -3.62 2.61 -7.02
N PHE A 71 -4.25 1.95 -8.00
CA PHE A 71 -3.89 0.61 -8.43
C PHE A 71 -3.19 0.69 -9.78
N LEU A 72 -1.97 0.15 -9.89
CA LEU A 72 -1.24 0.03 -11.14
C LEU A 72 -1.57 -1.34 -11.76
N ALA A 73 -2.47 -1.35 -12.74
CA ALA A 73 -3.10 -2.56 -13.27
C ALA A 73 -3.02 -2.67 -14.80
N ALA A 74 -2.07 -1.97 -15.44
CA ALA A 74 -2.03 -1.86 -16.90
C ALA A 74 -1.26 -2.98 -17.60
N GLY A 75 -0.53 -3.85 -16.87
CA GLY A 75 0.38 -4.85 -17.41
C GLY A 75 -0.30 -6.05 -18.08
N PHE A 76 0.44 -6.75 -18.94
CA PHE A 76 -0.02 -7.95 -19.67
C PHE A 76 -0.27 -9.18 -18.79
N GLY A 77 0.47 -9.33 -17.68
CA GLY A 77 0.43 -10.54 -16.88
C GLY A 77 0.92 -11.79 -17.65
N SER A 78 1.94 -11.66 -18.46
CA SER A 78 2.43 -12.72 -19.39
C SER A 78 2.81 -14.03 -18.70
N ARG A 79 3.24 -13.97 -17.42
CA ARG A 79 3.56 -15.13 -16.60
C ARG A 79 2.33 -15.97 -16.19
N MET A 80 1.11 -15.43 -16.39
CA MET A 80 -0.18 -16.07 -16.10
C MET A 80 -0.87 -16.67 -17.34
N VAL A 81 -0.21 -16.70 -18.49
CA VAL A 81 -0.70 -17.37 -19.70
C VAL A 81 -0.99 -18.85 -19.38
N PRO A 82 -2.14 -19.43 -19.87
CA PRO A 82 -3.06 -18.89 -20.87
C PRO A 82 -4.21 -18.01 -20.35
N LEU A 83 -4.37 -17.85 -19.06
CA LEU A 83 -5.51 -17.12 -18.47
C LEU A 83 -5.55 -15.66 -18.92
N THR A 84 -4.38 -15.04 -19.00
CA THR A 84 -4.25 -13.62 -19.35
C THR A 84 -4.43 -13.33 -20.84
N PHE A 85 -4.64 -14.33 -21.69
CA PHE A 85 -5.07 -14.07 -23.08
C PHE A 85 -6.46 -13.39 -23.13
N ASN A 86 -7.32 -13.69 -22.18
CA ASN A 86 -8.71 -13.23 -22.19
C ASN A 86 -9.12 -12.49 -20.91
N THR A 87 -8.26 -12.41 -19.89
CA THR A 87 -8.60 -11.81 -18.58
C THR A 87 -7.40 -11.08 -18.03
N PRO A 88 -7.48 -9.77 -17.74
CA PRO A 88 -6.41 -9.07 -17.02
C PRO A 88 -6.03 -9.77 -15.72
N LYS A 89 -4.75 -9.85 -15.40
CA LYS A 89 -4.25 -10.53 -14.20
C LYS A 89 -5.02 -10.16 -12.92
N PRO A 90 -5.30 -8.87 -12.63
CA PRO A 90 -6.04 -8.48 -11.42
C PRO A 90 -7.48 -9.01 -11.34
N LEU A 91 -8.08 -9.35 -12.46
CA LEU A 91 -9.46 -9.86 -12.55
C LEU A 91 -9.55 -11.39 -12.51
N ILE A 92 -8.41 -12.10 -12.50
CA ILE A 92 -8.37 -13.56 -12.30
C ILE A 92 -8.91 -13.86 -10.91
N ARG A 93 -9.74 -14.93 -10.83
CA ARG A 93 -10.31 -15.35 -9.56
C ARG A 93 -9.40 -16.34 -8.86
N VAL A 94 -9.24 -16.15 -7.56
CA VAL A 94 -8.56 -17.05 -6.65
C VAL A 94 -9.57 -17.47 -5.59
N ASN A 95 -9.83 -18.77 -5.49
CA ASN A 95 -10.88 -19.31 -4.61
C ASN A 95 -12.24 -18.59 -4.79
N GLY A 96 -12.59 -18.27 -6.04
CA GLY A 96 -13.85 -17.63 -6.41
C GLY A 96 -13.89 -16.10 -6.34
N THR A 97 -12.89 -15.43 -5.73
CA THR A 97 -12.81 -13.97 -5.58
C THR A 97 -11.74 -13.41 -6.53
N ARG A 98 -11.99 -12.30 -7.23
CA ARG A 98 -10.96 -11.64 -8.05
C ARG A 98 -9.85 -11.13 -7.15
N MET A 99 -8.59 -11.23 -7.57
CA MET A 99 -7.44 -10.77 -6.79
C MET A 99 -7.63 -9.33 -6.31
N ILE A 100 -7.96 -8.43 -7.22
CA ILE A 100 -8.14 -6.99 -6.91
C ILE A 100 -9.31 -6.73 -5.95
N ASP A 101 -10.33 -7.61 -5.88
CA ASP A 101 -11.49 -7.40 -4.99
C ASP A 101 -11.07 -7.39 -3.52
N THR A 102 -10.08 -8.18 -3.13
CA THR A 102 -9.59 -8.25 -1.75
C THR A 102 -8.99 -6.92 -1.30
N LEU A 103 -8.27 -6.26 -2.19
CA LEU A 103 -7.68 -4.95 -1.97
C LEU A 103 -8.75 -3.84 -1.97
N LEU A 104 -9.67 -3.88 -2.94
CA LEU A 104 -10.75 -2.89 -3.06
C LEU A 104 -11.67 -2.91 -1.84
N ASP A 105 -12.03 -4.10 -1.36
CA ASP A 105 -12.85 -4.27 -0.15
C ASP A 105 -12.13 -3.69 1.09
N ALA A 106 -10.82 -3.90 1.23
CA ALA A 106 -10.03 -3.32 2.32
C ALA A 106 -9.92 -1.79 2.23
N VAL A 107 -9.74 -1.24 1.02
CA VAL A 107 -9.72 0.21 0.78
C VAL A 107 -11.04 0.86 1.17
N ILE A 108 -12.17 0.23 0.83
CA ILE A 108 -13.51 0.72 1.21
C ILE A 108 -13.71 0.61 2.73
N ALA A 109 -13.32 -0.51 3.33
CA ALA A 109 -13.41 -0.70 4.79
C ALA A 109 -12.56 0.32 5.57
N ALA A 110 -11.42 0.74 5.01
CA ALA A 110 -10.59 1.81 5.55
C ALA A 110 -11.14 3.23 5.29
N GLU A 111 -12.33 3.35 4.69
CA GLU A 111 -12.98 4.64 4.37
C GLU A 111 -12.10 5.57 3.52
N ILE A 112 -11.31 5.02 2.59
CA ILE A 112 -10.50 5.81 1.66
C ILE A 112 -11.41 6.32 0.54
N PRO A 113 -11.54 7.66 0.37
CA PRO A 113 -12.64 8.23 -0.41
C PRO A 113 -12.45 8.15 -1.93
N GLU A 114 -11.22 8.03 -2.42
CA GLU A 114 -10.94 8.03 -3.86
C GLU A 114 -10.19 6.76 -4.26
N ILE A 115 -10.73 6.05 -5.27
CA ILE A 115 -10.11 4.85 -5.84
C ILE A 115 -9.82 5.12 -7.31
N VAL A 116 -8.55 4.94 -7.69
CA VAL A 116 -8.08 5.13 -9.07
C VAL A 116 -7.41 3.85 -9.53
N ILE A 117 -7.81 3.34 -10.70
CA ILE A 117 -7.17 2.19 -11.34
C ILE A 117 -6.55 2.65 -12.65
N VAL A 118 -5.23 2.50 -12.76
CA VAL A 118 -4.51 2.69 -14.03
C VAL A 118 -4.57 1.38 -14.78
N ARG A 119 -5.24 1.39 -15.92
CA ARG A 119 -5.48 0.21 -16.76
C ARG A 119 -4.88 0.37 -18.16
N GLY A 120 -4.62 -0.72 -18.86
CA GLY A 120 -4.04 -0.71 -20.20
C GLY A 120 -4.42 -1.97 -20.97
N TYR A 121 -3.77 -3.08 -20.70
CA TYR A 121 -4.08 -4.35 -21.35
C TYR A 121 -5.51 -4.81 -21.02
N LEU A 122 -6.34 -5.08 -22.04
CA LEU A 122 -7.76 -5.46 -21.91
C LEU A 122 -8.54 -4.49 -21.00
N ALA A 123 -8.28 -3.19 -21.13
CA ALA A 123 -8.76 -2.13 -20.26
C ALA A 123 -10.28 -2.17 -20.04
N GLU A 124 -11.05 -2.44 -21.09
CA GLU A 124 -12.52 -2.51 -21.07
C GLU A 124 -13.09 -3.57 -20.13
N GLN A 125 -12.31 -4.61 -19.83
CA GLN A 125 -12.76 -5.66 -18.90
C GLN A 125 -12.82 -5.18 -17.44
N PHE A 126 -12.12 -4.11 -17.10
CA PHE A 126 -12.20 -3.51 -15.77
C PHE A 126 -13.55 -2.85 -15.48
N ASP A 127 -14.36 -2.52 -16.52
CA ASP A 127 -15.67 -1.90 -16.35
C ASP A 127 -16.62 -2.78 -15.51
N GLN A 128 -16.43 -4.10 -15.51
CA GLN A 128 -17.18 -5.00 -14.63
C GLN A 128 -17.00 -4.71 -13.13
N LEU A 129 -15.93 -4.03 -12.74
CA LEU A 129 -15.71 -3.63 -11.35
C LEU A 129 -16.75 -2.60 -10.88
N LEU A 130 -17.25 -1.77 -11.77
CA LEU A 130 -18.23 -0.72 -11.46
C LEU A 130 -19.56 -1.27 -10.93
N TYR A 131 -19.90 -2.53 -11.21
CA TYR A 131 -21.08 -3.16 -10.62
C TYR A 131 -21.00 -3.29 -9.09
N LYS A 132 -19.81 -3.55 -8.56
CA LYS A 132 -19.58 -3.67 -7.10
C LYS A 132 -19.00 -2.38 -6.52
N TYR A 133 -18.20 -1.65 -7.29
CA TYR A 133 -17.44 -0.48 -6.87
C TYR A 133 -17.72 0.73 -7.80
N PRO A 134 -18.90 1.36 -7.71
CA PRO A 134 -19.36 2.36 -8.68
C PRO A 134 -18.52 3.65 -8.66
N ASN A 135 -17.74 3.89 -7.61
CA ASN A 135 -16.95 5.13 -7.44
C ASN A 135 -15.51 5.01 -7.95
N ILE A 136 -15.12 3.90 -8.59
CA ILE A 136 -13.79 3.74 -9.19
C ILE A 136 -13.64 4.72 -10.35
N LYS A 137 -12.48 5.37 -10.42
CA LYS A 137 -12.03 6.16 -11.55
C LYS A 137 -10.98 5.38 -12.34
N PHE A 138 -11.16 5.27 -13.64
CA PHE A 138 -10.15 4.67 -14.52
C PHE A 138 -9.27 5.73 -15.14
N VAL A 139 -7.97 5.42 -15.24
CA VAL A 139 -6.98 6.19 -16.00
C VAL A 139 -6.34 5.24 -17.00
N GLU A 140 -6.34 5.65 -18.27
CA GLU A 140 -5.77 4.82 -19.35
C GLU A 140 -4.26 5.06 -19.45
N ASN A 141 -3.49 3.97 -19.37
CA ASN A 141 -2.08 3.98 -19.73
C ASN A 141 -1.93 3.48 -21.18
N VAL A 142 -1.89 4.40 -22.13
CA VAL A 142 -1.72 4.05 -23.55
C VAL A 142 -0.30 3.55 -23.89
N ALA A 143 0.67 3.77 -23.01
CA ALA A 143 2.06 3.36 -23.16
C ALA A 143 2.38 2.02 -22.47
N TYR A 144 1.36 1.26 -22.03
CA TYR A 144 1.54 0.01 -21.29
C TYR A 144 2.36 -1.05 -22.06
N ASN A 145 2.39 -0.95 -23.39
CA ASN A 145 3.11 -1.84 -24.29
C ASN A 145 4.54 -1.35 -24.61
N ASP A 146 4.84 -0.08 -24.37
CA ASP A 146 6.07 0.58 -24.80
C ASP A 146 7.01 0.90 -23.63
N ALA A 147 6.58 0.65 -22.39
CA ALA A 147 7.31 0.99 -21.19
C ALA A 147 6.90 0.10 -20.01
N ASN A 148 7.77 -0.01 -19.01
CA ASN A 148 7.50 -0.73 -17.77
C ASN A 148 6.45 0.01 -16.89
N ASN A 149 6.18 -0.49 -15.67
CA ASN A 149 5.16 0.02 -14.74
C ASN A 149 5.35 1.51 -14.37
N ILE A 150 6.55 2.07 -14.55
CA ILE A 150 6.81 3.52 -14.42
C ILE A 150 5.90 4.35 -15.35
N SER A 151 5.48 3.81 -16.50
CA SER A 151 4.52 4.48 -17.39
C SER A 151 3.13 4.62 -16.74
N SER A 152 2.72 3.63 -15.96
CA SER A 152 1.47 3.69 -15.20
C SER A 152 1.55 4.75 -14.09
N ALA A 153 2.67 4.78 -13.35
CA ALA A 153 2.92 5.80 -12.34
C ALA A 153 2.95 7.21 -12.95
N MET A 154 3.51 7.34 -14.17
CA MET A 154 3.57 8.59 -14.92
C MET A 154 2.17 9.17 -15.23
N CYS A 155 1.20 8.32 -15.56
CA CYS A 155 -0.19 8.73 -15.84
C CYS A 155 -0.86 9.40 -14.63
N VAL A 156 -0.52 8.99 -13.41
CA VAL A 156 -1.17 9.39 -12.15
C VAL A 156 -0.23 10.09 -11.18
N ARG A 157 0.96 10.47 -11.60
CA ARG A 157 2.02 10.98 -10.71
C ARG A 157 1.61 12.14 -9.81
N TYR A 158 0.72 13.01 -10.28
CA TYR A 158 0.20 14.14 -9.49
C TYR A 158 -0.82 13.74 -8.41
N MET A 159 -1.21 12.47 -8.38
CA MET A 159 -2.20 11.93 -7.44
C MET A 159 -1.55 11.23 -6.23
N PHE A 160 -0.23 11.19 -6.14
CA PHE A 160 0.49 10.43 -5.10
C PHE A 160 0.45 11.07 -3.71
N LYS A 161 -0.01 12.32 -3.58
CA LYS A 161 -0.13 12.98 -2.26
C LYS A 161 -1.17 12.30 -1.39
N ASN A 162 -0.76 11.92 -0.16
CA ASN A 162 -1.61 11.23 0.81
C ASN A 162 -2.31 10.01 0.20
N ALA A 163 -1.56 9.20 -0.56
CA ALA A 163 -2.11 8.12 -1.35
C ALA A 163 -1.39 6.79 -1.10
N TYR A 164 -2.17 5.71 -1.06
CA TYR A 164 -1.63 4.39 -1.34
C TYR A 164 -1.37 4.24 -2.84
N VAL A 165 -0.24 3.60 -3.17
CA VAL A 165 0.05 3.08 -4.51
C VAL A 165 0.25 1.58 -4.39
N MET A 166 -0.53 0.82 -5.14
CA MET A 166 -0.66 -0.62 -4.99
C MET A 166 -0.51 -1.32 -6.33
N GLU A 167 0.18 -2.44 -6.33
CA GLU A 167 0.06 -3.43 -7.40
C GLU A 167 -1.29 -4.13 -7.27
N ALA A 168 -1.83 -4.59 -8.40
CA ALA A 168 -3.21 -5.06 -8.45
C ALA A 168 -3.34 -6.59 -8.54
N ASP A 169 -2.23 -7.31 -8.41
CA ASP A 169 -2.08 -8.76 -8.52
C ASP A 169 -1.81 -9.45 -7.17
N LEU A 170 -2.15 -8.75 -6.11
CA LEU A 170 -2.03 -9.21 -4.73
C LEU A 170 -3.36 -9.76 -4.22
N VAL A 171 -3.30 -10.83 -3.43
CA VAL A 171 -4.44 -11.35 -2.65
C VAL A 171 -4.23 -10.99 -1.18
N LEU A 172 -5.05 -10.08 -0.69
CA LEU A 172 -4.98 -9.59 0.68
C LEU A 172 -5.87 -10.44 1.59
N SER A 173 -5.26 -11.12 2.56
CA SER A 173 -5.94 -11.91 3.59
C SER A 173 -6.23 -11.09 4.85
N ASN A 174 -5.35 -10.14 5.18
CA ASN A 174 -5.49 -9.26 6.34
C ASN A 174 -5.84 -7.83 5.91
N PRO A 175 -7.14 -7.44 5.94
CA PRO A 175 -7.56 -6.10 5.51
C PRO A 175 -7.02 -4.97 6.40
N ASP A 176 -6.59 -5.25 7.64
CA ASP A 176 -6.02 -4.26 8.56
C ASP A 176 -4.67 -3.70 8.08
N LEU A 177 -4.05 -4.29 7.06
CA LEU A 177 -2.90 -3.72 6.39
C LEU A 177 -3.23 -2.41 5.65
N ILE A 178 -4.49 -2.23 5.25
CA ILE A 178 -4.96 -0.97 4.65
C ILE A 178 -5.59 -0.12 5.74
N GLN A 179 -4.93 0.97 6.09
CA GLN A 179 -5.31 1.82 7.21
C GLN A 179 -5.82 3.17 6.73
N LYS A 180 -6.79 3.73 7.44
CA LYS A 180 -7.41 5.04 7.18
C LYS A 180 -6.43 6.20 7.35
N TYR A 181 -5.49 6.07 8.29
CA TYR A 181 -4.50 7.08 8.62
C TYR A 181 -3.10 6.49 8.55
N GLN A 182 -2.13 7.28 8.08
CA GLN A 182 -0.73 6.90 7.99
C GLN A 182 0.16 8.02 8.54
N TYR A 183 1.10 7.65 9.41
CA TYR A 183 1.97 8.62 10.07
C TYR A 183 2.99 9.25 9.14
N CYS A 184 3.58 8.46 8.26
CA CYS A 184 4.60 8.86 7.29
C CYS A 184 4.59 7.93 6.08
N SER A 185 5.32 8.27 5.03
CA SER A 185 5.52 7.42 3.86
C SER A 185 6.13 6.07 4.25
N ASN A 186 5.58 4.99 3.72
CA ASN A 186 6.01 3.62 4.03
C ASN A 186 5.75 2.66 2.86
N MET A 187 6.46 1.54 2.88
CA MET A 187 6.28 0.39 1.99
C MET A 187 6.07 -0.86 2.83
N LEU A 188 5.13 -1.72 2.45
CA LEU A 188 4.99 -3.02 3.08
C LEU A 188 6.18 -3.92 2.75
N GLY A 189 6.62 -4.68 3.75
CA GLY A 189 7.69 -5.65 3.59
C GLY A 189 7.55 -6.83 4.54
N ILE A 190 7.83 -8.03 4.04
CA ILE A 190 7.84 -9.25 4.81
C ILE A 190 9.27 -9.53 5.26
N PRO A 191 9.58 -9.57 6.58
CA PRO A 191 10.91 -9.93 7.05
C PRO A 191 11.24 -11.37 6.66
N VAL A 192 12.40 -11.58 6.04
CA VAL A 192 12.86 -12.87 5.53
C VAL A 192 14.35 -13.06 5.78
N ASP A 193 14.77 -14.31 6.06
CA ASP A 193 16.16 -14.66 6.19
C ASP A 193 16.87 -14.66 4.82
N VAL A 194 16.16 -15.09 3.77
CA VAL A 194 16.65 -15.14 2.39
C VAL A 194 15.49 -15.04 1.42
N THR A 195 15.70 -14.32 0.32
CA THR A 195 14.76 -14.25 -0.82
C THR A 195 15.53 -14.14 -2.13
N ASP A 196 14.95 -14.59 -3.22
CA ASP A 196 15.38 -14.36 -4.61
C ASP A 196 14.55 -13.27 -5.32
N ASP A 197 13.57 -12.71 -4.62
CA ASP A 197 12.68 -11.66 -5.09
C ASP A 197 13.19 -10.25 -4.71
N TRP A 198 12.44 -9.22 -5.10
CA TRP A 198 12.71 -7.83 -4.71
C TRP A 198 12.70 -7.66 -3.20
N CYS A 199 13.75 -7.06 -2.68
CA CYS A 199 13.88 -6.86 -1.25
C CYS A 199 14.47 -5.50 -0.89
N LEU A 200 14.13 -5.09 0.33
CA LEU A 200 14.46 -3.80 0.91
C LEU A 200 15.32 -3.99 2.16
N LYS A 201 16.33 -3.11 2.32
CA LYS A 201 17.05 -2.96 3.58
C LYS A 201 16.79 -1.59 4.18
N ARG A 202 16.82 -1.52 5.50
CA ARG A 202 16.65 -0.26 6.25
C ARG A 202 17.96 0.17 6.91
N ASP A 203 18.14 1.48 7.01
CA ASP A 203 19.23 2.08 7.76
C ASP A 203 18.99 2.01 9.29
N ALA A 204 19.92 2.54 10.08
CA ALA A 204 19.82 2.59 11.54
C ALA A 204 18.64 3.43 12.06
N ASN A 205 18.06 4.28 11.23
CA ASN A 205 16.88 5.11 11.55
C ASN A 205 15.55 4.44 11.13
N GLY A 206 15.61 3.27 10.47
CA GLY A 206 14.44 2.53 10.00
C GLY A 206 13.94 2.91 8.61
N TYR A 207 14.66 3.74 7.87
CA TYR A 207 14.31 4.14 6.51
C TYR A 207 14.91 3.21 5.47
N ILE A 208 14.19 2.98 4.38
CA ILE A 208 14.67 2.21 3.23
C ILE A 208 15.93 2.89 2.68
N CYS A 209 17.02 2.14 2.61
CA CYS A 209 18.32 2.60 2.10
C CYS A 209 18.84 1.79 0.90
N GLU A 210 18.28 0.61 0.66
CA GLU A 210 18.67 -0.28 -0.43
C GLU A 210 17.47 -1.05 -0.96
N GLU A 211 17.37 -1.19 -2.28
CA GLU A 211 16.45 -2.04 -3.01
C GLU A 211 17.27 -2.92 -3.96
N THR A 212 17.09 -4.24 -3.87
CA THR A 212 17.82 -5.23 -4.68
C THR A 212 16.92 -6.40 -5.06
N VAL A 213 17.31 -7.15 -6.10
CA VAL A 213 16.75 -8.47 -6.39
C VAL A 213 17.60 -9.51 -5.69
N GLY A 214 16.97 -10.31 -4.83
CA GLY A 214 17.65 -11.27 -3.98
C GLY A 214 18.40 -10.63 -2.82
N GLY A 215 18.38 -11.29 -1.67
CA GLY A 215 19.07 -10.81 -0.48
C GLY A 215 18.93 -11.71 0.72
N THR A 216 19.67 -11.37 1.79
CA THR A 216 19.60 -12.03 3.09
C THR A 216 19.35 -10.98 4.17
N ASP A 217 18.71 -11.39 5.28
CA ASP A 217 18.38 -10.53 6.42
C ASP A 217 17.73 -9.21 5.94
N CYS A 218 16.68 -9.32 5.14
CA CYS A 218 16.04 -8.20 4.46
C CYS A 218 14.50 -8.31 4.57
N HIS A 219 13.81 -7.39 3.92
CA HIS A 219 12.36 -7.42 3.82
C HIS A 219 11.98 -7.65 2.36
N GLN A 220 11.35 -8.78 2.04
CA GLN A 220 10.76 -8.97 0.71
C GLN A 220 9.72 -7.89 0.49
N MET A 221 9.84 -7.17 -0.63
CA MET A 221 8.97 -6.06 -0.97
C MET A 221 7.58 -6.59 -1.31
N VAL A 222 6.57 -5.94 -0.76
CA VAL A 222 5.17 -6.16 -1.13
C VAL A 222 4.68 -4.91 -1.84
N GLY A 223 4.05 -5.06 -2.98
CA GLY A 223 3.66 -3.98 -3.89
C GLY A 223 2.58 -3.02 -3.34
N ILE A 224 2.65 -2.64 -2.05
CA ILE A 224 1.78 -1.65 -1.40
C ILE A 224 2.64 -0.63 -0.68
N SER A 225 2.54 0.64 -1.10
CA SER A 225 3.20 1.76 -0.47
C SER A 225 2.23 2.90 -0.16
N TYR A 226 2.53 3.69 0.86
CA TYR A 226 1.85 4.95 1.16
C TYR A 226 2.83 6.12 1.01
N TRP A 227 2.35 7.19 0.40
CA TRP A 227 3.10 8.41 0.17
C TRP A 227 2.39 9.60 0.81
N ASP A 228 3.05 10.25 1.77
CA ASP A 228 2.52 11.45 2.41
C ASP A 228 2.47 12.63 1.43
N GLU A 229 1.95 13.77 1.89
CA GLU A 229 1.75 14.94 1.05
C GLU A 229 3.07 15.47 0.46
N VAL A 230 4.14 15.48 1.25
CA VAL A 230 5.44 16.05 0.84
C VAL A 230 6.17 15.10 -0.10
N ALA A 231 6.28 13.83 0.28
CA ALA A 231 6.94 12.81 -0.52
C ALA A 231 6.19 12.55 -1.83
N GLY A 232 4.85 12.45 -1.78
CA GLY A 232 4.03 12.25 -2.98
C GLY A 232 4.08 13.44 -3.95
N ALA A 233 4.15 14.69 -3.44
CA ALA A 233 4.34 15.87 -4.28
C ALA A 233 5.68 15.86 -5.01
N LYS A 234 6.74 15.47 -4.32
CA LYS A 234 8.09 15.39 -4.86
C LYS A 234 8.23 14.27 -5.88
N LEU A 235 7.63 13.12 -5.57
CA LEU A 235 7.67 11.93 -6.42
C LEU A 235 7.06 12.20 -7.80
N ALA A 236 6.07 13.07 -7.91
CA ALA A 236 5.48 13.46 -9.18
C ALA A 236 6.50 14.03 -10.18
N ASN A 237 7.44 14.83 -9.70
CA ASN A 237 8.51 15.44 -10.52
C ASN A 237 9.64 14.43 -10.76
N ASP A 238 10.03 13.68 -9.73
CA ASP A 238 11.13 12.73 -9.83
C ASP A 238 10.76 11.54 -10.78
N ILE A 239 9.49 11.12 -10.83
CA ILE A 239 8.98 10.13 -11.82
C ILE A 239 9.13 10.68 -13.23
N ASP A 240 8.73 11.94 -13.51
CA ASP A 240 8.84 12.56 -14.84
C ASP A 240 10.29 12.64 -15.27
N GLU A 241 11.18 13.09 -14.38
CA GLU A 241 12.63 13.21 -14.66
C GLU A 241 13.25 11.83 -14.98
N VAL A 242 12.97 10.82 -14.13
CA VAL A 242 13.51 9.47 -14.33
C VAL A 242 12.95 8.82 -15.58
N PHE A 243 11.65 8.95 -15.84
CA PHE A 243 11.00 8.41 -17.04
C PHE A 243 11.59 8.97 -18.33
N ARG A 244 11.91 10.27 -18.38
CA ARG A 244 12.50 10.93 -19.56
C ARG A 244 14.01 10.74 -19.69
N SER A 245 14.68 10.18 -18.69
CA SER A 245 16.12 9.92 -18.75
C SER A 245 16.44 8.71 -19.67
N PRO A 246 17.68 8.55 -20.17
CA PRO A 246 18.05 7.37 -20.93
C PRO A 246 17.75 6.06 -20.20
N GLY A 247 17.04 5.13 -20.84
CA GLY A 247 16.56 3.87 -20.26
C GLY A 247 15.46 4.05 -19.19
N GLY A 248 14.87 5.24 -19.05
CA GLY A 248 13.88 5.54 -18.03
C GLY A 248 12.57 4.76 -18.20
N LYS A 249 12.17 4.46 -19.43
CA LYS A 249 10.96 3.70 -19.74
C LYS A 249 11.00 2.23 -19.30
N GLU A 250 12.20 1.66 -19.17
CA GLU A 250 12.41 0.26 -18.78
C GLU A 250 12.43 0.06 -17.26
N ARG A 251 12.35 1.15 -16.48
CA ARG A 251 12.48 1.12 -15.02
C ARG A 251 11.16 0.81 -14.33
N TYR A 252 11.27 0.25 -13.13
CA TYR A 252 10.15 0.15 -12.22
C TYR A 252 9.95 1.48 -11.49
N TRP A 253 8.70 1.83 -11.19
CA TRP A 253 8.39 3.14 -10.61
C TRP A 253 8.93 3.30 -9.19
N GLU A 254 9.00 2.22 -8.41
CA GLU A 254 9.51 2.19 -7.04
C GLU A 254 10.98 2.59 -7.00
N GLN A 255 11.74 2.18 -8.03
CA GLN A 255 13.16 2.50 -8.18
C GLN A 255 13.42 4.01 -8.24
N VAL A 256 12.41 4.81 -8.60
CA VAL A 256 12.55 6.27 -8.56
C VAL A 256 12.92 6.72 -7.15
N ALA A 257 12.20 6.25 -6.14
CA ALA A 257 12.44 6.64 -4.76
C ALA A 257 13.58 5.87 -4.09
N PHE A 258 13.79 4.60 -4.42
CA PHE A 258 14.69 3.74 -3.66
C PHE A 258 16.06 3.57 -4.31
N VAL A 259 16.19 3.86 -5.61
CA VAL A 259 17.44 3.74 -6.36
C VAL A 259 17.91 5.09 -6.90
N TYR A 260 17.10 5.70 -7.79
CA TYR A 260 17.56 6.86 -8.57
C TYR A 260 17.56 8.18 -7.79
N LYS A 261 16.63 8.34 -6.86
CA LYS A 261 16.44 9.55 -6.03
C LYS A 261 16.43 9.23 -4.53
N LYS A 262 17.07 8.14 -4.11
CA LYS A 262 17.01 7.60 -2.73
C LYS A 262 17.30 8.64 -1.63
N ASN A 263 18.18 9.59 -1.87
CA ASN A 263 18.50 10.64 -0.89
C ASN A 263 17.39 11.68 -0.71
N ASN A 264 16.36 11.63 -1.56
CA ASN A 264 15.24 12.55 -1.54
C ASN A 264 14.11 12.10 -0.60
N TYR A 265 14.09 10.81 -0.19
CA TYR A 265 12.97 10.19 0.48
C TYR A 265 13.36 9.57 1.81
N LYS A 266 12.43 9.65 2.75
CA LYS A 266 12.47 8.93 4.01
C LYS A 266 11.21 8.07 4.05
N VAL A 267 11.35 6.82 3.65
CA VAL A 267 10.25 5.85 3.58
C VAL A 267 10.56 4.74 4.56
N GLU A 268 9.62 4.44 5.44
CA GLU A 268 9.77 3.36 6.41
C GLU A 268 9.33 2.02 5.82
N ILE A 269 9.87 0.92 6.33
CA ILE A 269 9.31 -0.41 6.08
C ILE A 269 8.24 -0.66 7.14
N ARG A 270 7.02 -0.92 6.69
CA ARG A 270 5.94 -1.40 7.54
C ARG A 270 5.83 -2.91 7.38
N GLU A 271 6.19 -3.62 8.42
CA GLU A 271 6.25 -5.08 8.39
C GLU A 271 4.85 -5.70 8.32
N CYS A 272 4.73 -6.76 7.53
CA CYS A 272 3.57 -7.66 7.48
C CYS A 272 4.04 -9.12 7.47
N ARG A 273 3.09 -10.05 7.60
CA ARG A 273 3.38 -11.48 7.64
C ARG A 273 3.13 -12.11 6.26
N PRO A 274 3.79 -13.24 5.94
CA PRO A 274 3.54 -13.96 4.69
C PRO A 274 2.07 -14.36 4.49
N ASP A 275 1.34 -14.65 5.58
CA ASP A 275 -0.06 -15.05 5.53
C ASP A 275 -1.04 -13.86 5.39
N ASP A 276 -0.56 -12.63 5.60
CA ASP A 276 -1.40 -11.43 5.51
C ASP A 276 -1.70 -11.04 4.06
N ILE A 277 -0.77 -11.34 3.14
CA ILE A 277 -0.84 -10.95 1.74
C ILE A 277 0.03 -11.87 0.89
N VAL A 278 -0.47 -12.25 -0.27
CA VAL A 278 0.24 -13.12 -1.23
C VAL A 278 0.23 -12.48 -2.61
N GLU A 279 1.39 -12.36 -3.22
CA GLU A 279 1.53 -12.05 -4.65
C GLU A 279 1.42 -13.35 -5.46
N ILE A 280 0.66 -13.33 -6.55
CA ILE A 280 0.49 -14.48 -7.44
C ILE A 280 1.01 -14.10 -8.81
N ASP A 281 2.25 -14.36 -9.05
CA ASP A 281 2.95 -13.93 -10.25
C ASP A 281 2.82 -14.88 -11.44
N THR A 282 2.73 -16.16 -11.14
CA THR A 282 2.76 -17.21 -12.17
C THR A 282 1.54 -18.11 -12.13
N TYR A 283 1.21 -18.71 -13.28
CA TYR A 283 0.17 -19.73 -13.36
C TYR A 283 0.48 -20.95 -12.48
N SER A 284 1.77 -21.26 -12.28
CA SER A 284 2.21 -22.36 -11.40
C SER A 284 1.92 -22.06 -9.91
N GLU A 285 2.05 -20.83 -9.49
CA GLU A 285 1.68 -20.40 -8.13
C GLU A 285 0.18 -20.45 -7.93
N LEU A 286 -0.59 -19.93 -8.90
CA LEU A 286 -2.05 -20.01 -8.85
C LEU A 286 -2.56 -21.46 -8.70
N LYS A 287 -1.96 -22.40 -9.42
CA LYS A 287 -2.29 -23.85 -9.32
C LYS A 287 -2.05 -24.42 -7.92
N LYS A 288 -1.08 -23.88 -7.18
CA LYS A 288 -0.81 -24.33 -5.80
C LYS A 288 -1.83 -23.79 -4.81
N ILE A 289 -2.38 -22.61 -5.08
CA ILE A 289 -3.29 -21.89 -4.19
C ILE A 289 -4.76 -22.27 -4.45
N ASP A 290 -5.14 -22.44 -5.72
CA ASP A 290 -6.53 -22.72 -6.11
C ASP A 290 -6.62 -24.00 -6.95
N GLN A 291 -7.26 -25.02 -6.36
CA GLN A 291 -7.43 -26.35 -6.96
C GLN A 291 -8.25 -26.33 -8.27
N LEU A 292 -9.05 -25.30 -8.52
CA LEU A 292 -9.79 -25.15 -9.78
C LEU A 292 -8.85 -25.06 -10.99
N TYR A 293 -7.61 -24.65 -10.80
CA TYR A 293 -6.59 -24.55 -11.82
C TYR A 293 -5.64 -25.76 -11.85
N ALA A 294 -5.59 -26.57 -10.80
CA ALA A 294 -4.65 -27.70 -10.70
C ALA A 294 -4.92 -28.84 -11.70
N GLY A 295 -6.16 -28.97 -12.18
CA GLY A 295 -6.60 -30.03 -13.13
C GLY A 295 -6.68 -29.61 -14.60
N LYS A 296 -6.18 -28.42 -14.94
CA LYS A 296 -6.23 -27.89 -16.32
C LYS A 296 -4.87 -27.84 -16.98
#